data_cd9747b4070e3ad62cfe9098ba2f1c25
#
_entry.id   cd9747b4070e3ad62cfe9098ba2f1c25
#
_cell.length_a   1.000
_cell.length_b   1.000
_cell.length_c   1.000
_cell.angle_alpha   90.00
_cell.angle_beta   90.00
_cell.angle_gamma   90.00
#
_symmetry.space_group_name_H-M   'P 1'
#
loop_
_entity.id
_entity.type
_entity.pdbx_description
1 polymer ?
#
loop_
_entity_poly.entity_id
_entity_poly.type
_entity_poly.pdbx_seq_one_letter_code
_entity_poly.pdbx_strand_id
1 'polypeptide(L)'
;MSWVETESLSFTARHDSDDSAYAERTLDRLEHLRLRLEDRFETVPEEVTIVVHTNPLWLTAAHPFLPAARWSAAPAGRRYLAGWPMSTELHVLNDPHMERRAAGDDSYEALRGTAERLYAQMVVAANNTALPPSWTPRRFARYLRWAWLVEGGAQYFSRQVGLYRAATIRRLRESSRPSFPPSRRDAVILGGTIFDLLENERGPEACERLVAKLLPQGPEVQLEDAFDARFRDIEDAWRDYLREMVRGPVAV
;
A
#
# COMPACT_ATOMS: atom_id res chain seq x y z
N MET A 1 21.28 -0.12 22.43
CA MET A 1 20.13 0.44 21.73
C MET A 1 19.53 1.50 22.64
N SER A 2 19.62 2.75 22.26
CA SER A 2 18.99 3.86 22.97
C SER A 2 17.77 4.28 22.14
N TRP A 3 16.57 3.95 22.62
CA TRP A 3 15.34 4.44 21.99
C TRP A 3 15.21 5.93 22.22
N VAL A 4 14.95 6.64 21.13
CA VAL A 4 14.74 8.09 21.09
C VAL A 4 13.36 8.33 20.46
N GLU A 5 12.70 9.38 20.89
CA GLU A 5 11.46 9.87 20.30
C GLU A 5 11.73 11.18 19.56
N THR A 6 11.22 11.27 18.34
CA THR A 6 11.17 12.50 17.53
C THR A 6 9.71 12.79 17.25
N GLU A 7 9.28 14.02 17.44
CA GLU A 7 7.89 14.43 17.30
C GLU A 7 7.73 15.43 16.15
N SER A 8 6.60 15.37 15.49
CA SER A 8 6.07 16.39 14.59
C SER A 8 4.69 16.86 15.09
N LEU A 9 3.95 17.58 14.28
CA LEU A 9 2.64 18.12 14.70
C LEU A 9 1.64 16.99 15.00
N SER A 10 1.61 15.93 14.16
CA SER A 10 0.59 14.88 14.20
C SER A 10 1.16 13.47 14.41
N PHE A 11 2.48 13.33 14.46
CA PHE A 11 3.14 12.03 14.52
C PHE A 11 4.29 12.02 15.52
N THR A 12 4.53 10.83 16.10
CA THR A 12 5.71 10.55 16.93
C THR A 12 6.48 9.38 16.31
N ALA A 13 7.79 9.50 16.13
CA ALA A 13 8.64 8.39 15.70
C ALA A 13 9.46 7.86 16.88
N ARG A 14 9.41 6.54 17.11
CA ARG A 14 10.25 5.80 18.04
C ARG A 14 11.33 5.06 17.27
N HIS A 15 12.59 5.37 17.51
CA HIS A 15 13.70 4.88 16.71
C HIS A 15 15.01 4.73 17.52
N ASP A 16 16.02 4.11 16.95
CA ASP A 16 17.37 4.18 17.47
C ASP A 16 17.99 5.53 17.15
N SER A 17 18.91 6.02 18.01
CA SER A 17 19.58 7.31 17.80
C SER A 17 20.25 7.46 16.42
N ASP A 18 20.72 6.36 15.85
CA ASP A 18 21.37 6.34 14.53
C ASP A 18 20.37 6.53 13.37
N ASP A 19 19.07 6.32 13.62
CA ASP A 19 18.00 6.46 12.64
C ASP A 19 17.30 7.85 12.69
N SER A 20 17.80 8.84 13.48
CA SER A 20 17.17 10.15 13.68
C SER A 20 16.86 10.87 12.36
N ALA A 21 17.84 10.96 11.46
CA ALA A 21 17.64 11.62 10.18
C ALA A 21 16.63 10.90 9.27
N TYR A 22 16.47 9.58 9.40
CA TYR A 22 15.43 8.82 8.71
C TYR A 22 14.05 9.10 9.31
N ALA A 23 13.97 9.14 10.64
CA ALA A 23 12.75 9.44 11.37
C ALA A 23 12.21 10.83 11.02
N GLU A 24 13.04 11.88 11.10
CA GLU A 24 12.69 13.24 10.73
C GLU A 24 12.11 13.35 9.32
N ARG A 25 12.83 12.81 8.32
CA ARG A 25 12.34 12.79 6.92
C ARG A 25 11.03 12.02 6.75
N THR A 26 10.84 10.96 7.53
CA THR A 26 9.60 10.17 7.49
C THR A 26 8.43 10.97 8.07
N LEU A 27 8.64 11.65 9.19
CA LEU A 27 7.64 12.53 9.81
C LEU A 27 7.24 13.66 8.86
N ASP A 28 8.20 14.36 8.26
CA ASP A 28 7.93 15.43 7.29
C ASP A 28 7.05 14.93 6.12
N ARG A 29 7.35 13.76 5.57
CA ARG A 29 6.57 13.19 4.47
C ARG A 29 5.16 12.78 4.91
N LEU A 30 5.01 12.28 6.13
CA LEU A 30 3.72 11.92 6.70
C LEU A 30 2.84 13.16 6.92
N GLU A 31 3.39 14.27 7.44
CA GLU A 31 2.64 15.53 7.58
C GLU A 31 2.14 16.03 6.21
N HIS A 32 3.00 16.04 5.20
CA HIS A 32 2.58 16.41 3.86
C HIS A 32 1.51 15.47 3.27
N LEU A 33 1.61 14.17 3.54
CA LEU A 33 0.59 13.22 3.12
C LEU A 33 -0.72 13.44 3.87
N ARG A 34 -0.67 13.65 5.18
CA ARG A 34 -1.83 13.90 6.02
C ARG A 34 -2.65 15.07 5.49
N LEU A 35 -2.03 16.22 5.24
CA LEU A 35 -2.70 17.40 4.67
C LEU A 35 -3.43 17.09 3.33
N ARG A 36 -2.80 16.30 2.45
CA ARG A 36 -3.44 15.91 1.20
C ARG A 36 -4.61 14.95 1.38
N LEU A 37 -4.58 14.11 2.42
CA LEU A 37 -5.67 13.17 2.69
C LEU A 37 -6.86 13.83 3.39
N GLU A 38 -6.66 14.93 4.11
CA GLU A 38 -7.73 15.75 4.70
C GLU A 38 -8.66 16.34 3.66
N ASP A 39 -8.15 16.64 2.47
CA ASP A 39 -8.98 17.11 1.34
C ASP A 39 -9.89 16.03 0.75
N ARG A 40 -9.64 14.74 1.09
CA ARG A 40 -10.27 13.58 0.46
C ARG A 40 -11.09 12.71 1.41
N PHE A 41 -10.75 12.72 2.68
CA PHE A 41 -11.34 11.83 3.68
C PHE A 41 -11.85 12.61 4.88
N GLU A 42 -13.04 12.23 5.36
CA GLU A 42 -13.67 12.85 6.54
C GLU A 42 -12.87 12.59 7.82
N THR A 43 -12.29 11.40 7.94
CA THR A 43 -11.51 11.00 9.12
C THR A 43 -10.07 10.72 8.72
N VAL A 44 -9.15 11.53 9.22
CA VAL A 44 -7.70 11.38 9.04
C VAL A 44 -7.05 11.22 10.41
N PRO A 45 -6.50 10.04 10.76
CA PRO A 45 -5.94 9.77 12.07
C PRO A 45 -4.78 10.70 12.43
N GLU A 46 -4.79 11.19 13.65
CA GLU A 46 -3.73 11.96 14.31
C GLU A 46 -3.10 11.12 15.44
N GLU A 47 -2.03 11.62 16.04
CA GLU A 47 -1.31 10.98 17.15
C GLU A 47 -0.84 9.55 16.81
N VAL A 48 -0.43 9.34 15.53
CA VAL A 48 0.07 8.06 15.08
C VAL A 48 1.55 7.91 15.41
N THR A 49 1.92 6.78 16.02
CA THR A 49 3.31 6.46 16.34
C THR A 49 3.95 5.63 15.23
N ILE A 50 5.12 6.04 14.77
CA ILE A 50 5.96 5.29 13.83
C ILE A 50 7.05 4.57 14.62
N VAL A 51 7.05 3.25 14.62
CA VAL A 51 8.07 2.43 15.27
C VAL A 51 9.06 1.94 14.23
N VAL A 52 10.29 2.46 14.28
CA VAL A 52 11.36 2.12 13.34
C VAL A 52 12.17 0.93 13.88
N HIS A 53 12.13 -0.18 13.15
CA HIS A 53 12.83 -1.41 13.53
C HIS A 53 14.20 -1.53 12.87
N THR A 54 15.24 -1.65 13.67
CA THR A 54 16.61 -1.97 13.23
C THR A 54 16.82 -3.46 12.95
N ASN A 55 15.84 -4.31 13.30
CA ASN A 55 15.91 -5.76 13.10
C ASN A 55 14.60 -6.31 12.51
N PRO A 56 14.64 -6.91 11.32
CA PRO A 56 13.46 -7.53 10.69
C PRO A 56 12.80 -8.65 11.49
N LEU A 57 13.55 -9.31 12.39
CA LEU A 57 13.00 -10.36 13.25
C LEU A 57 12.05 -9.77 14.30
N TRP A 58 12.40 -8.62 14.87
CA TRP A 58 11.53 -7.93 15.84
C TRP A 58 10.23 -7.47 15.18
N LEU A 59 10.30 -6.88 13.99
CA LEU A 59 9.12 -6.53 13.23
C LEU A 59 8.23 -7.77 12.96
N THR A 60 8.84 -8.91 12.63
CA THR A 60 8.11 -10.15 12.35
C THR A 60 7.50 -10.76 13.61
N ALA A 61 8.23 -10.74 14.72
CA ALA A 61 7.77 -11.30 16.01
C ALA A 61 6.61 -10.47 16.61
N ALA A 62 6.67 -9.14 16.45
CA ALA A 62 5.62 -8.25 16.94
C ALA A 62 4.28 -8.37 16.17
N HIS A 63 4.31 -8.89 14.94
CA HIS A 63 3.14 -8.89 14.05
C HIS A 63 2.87 -10.29 13.46
N PRO A 64 2.05 -11.13 14.11
CA PRO A 64 1.87 -12.55 13.74
C PRO A 64 1.24 -12.75 12.35
N PHE A 65 0.54 -11.76 11.81
CA PHE A 65 -0.04 -11.82 10.47
C PHE A 65 0.96 -11.46 9.35
N LEU A 66 2.05 -10.76 9.65
CA LEU A 66 3.04 -10.34 8.67
C LEU A 66 3.75 -11.51 7.97
N PRO A 67 4.18 -12.59 8.68
CA PRO A 67 4.73 -13.79 8.01
C PRO A 67 3.74 -14.41 7.03
N ALA A 68 2.47 -14.53 7.40
CA ALA A 68 1.43 -15.07 6.54
C ALA A 68 1.17 -14.18 5.30
N ALA A 69 1.16 -12.85 5.48
CA ALA A 69 1.05 -11.90 4.38
C ALA A 69 2.26 -12.01 3.43
N ARG A 70 3.49 -12.08 3.96
CA ARG A 70 4.71 -12.28 3.16
C ARG A 70 4.70 -13.62 2.42
N TRP A 71 4.31 -14.70 3.08
CA TRP A 71 4.24 -16.01 2.46
C TRP A 71 3.24 -16.05 1.31
N SER A 72 2.12 -15.38 1.45
CA SER A 72 1.05 -15.34 0.42
C SER A 72 1.39 -14.43 -0.77
N ALA A 73 2.30 -13.47 -0.62
CA ALA A 73 2.71 -12.56 -1.70
C ALA A 73 3.70 -13.19 -2.68
N ALA A 74 3.68 -12.75 -3.94
CA ALA A 74 4.69 -13.09 -4.94
C ALA A 74 6.10 -12.70 -4.45
N PRO A 75 7.17 -13.42 -4.85
CA PRO A 75 8.54 -13.11 -4.39
C PRO A 75 8.94 -11.64 -4.59
N ALA A 76 8.57 -11.04 -5.72
CA ALA A 76 8.82 -9.62 -5.96
C ALA A 76 8.02 -8.71 -5.01
N GLY A 77 6.79 -9.09 -4.62
CA GLY A 77 5.95 -8.33 -3.69
C GLY A 77 6.41 -8.40 -2.24
N ARG A 78 7.03 -9.51 -1.83
CA ARG A 78 7.49 -9.71 -0.43
C ARG A 78 8.46 -8.63 0.05
N ARG A 79 9.27 -8.07 -0.85
CA ARG A 79 10.22 -7.00 -0.52
C ARG A 79 9.52 -5.75 0.00
N TYR A 80 8.37 -5.42 -0.57
CA TYR A 80 7.59 -4.23 -0.22
C TYR A 80 6.77 -4.38 1.07
N LEU A 81 6.67 -5.59 1.62
CA LEU A 81 6.12 -5.82 2.96
C LEU A 81 7.21 -5.55 4.02
N ALA A 82 7.71 -4.33 4.03
CA ALA A 82 8.77 -3.82 4.89
C ALA A 82 8.25 -3.15 6.17
N GLY A 83 6.94 -3.16 6.37
CA GLY A 83 6.28 -2.65 7.56
C GLY A 83 4.90 -3.28 7.74
N TRP A 84 4.23 -2.91 8.85
CA TRP A 84 2.90 -3.38 9.19
C TRP A 84 2.13 -2.31 9.96
N PRO A 85 0.88 -1.98 9.60
CA PRO A 85 0.08 -1.02 10.33
C PRO A 85 -0.66 -1.70 11.49
N MET A 86 -0.77 -1.01 12.61
CA MET A 86 -1.66 -1.29 13.72
C MET A 86 -2.71 -0.18 13.82
N SER A 87 -3.57 -0.22 14.82
CA SER A 87 -4.66 0.76 14.94
C SER A 87 -4.17 2.20 15.17
N THR A 88 -3.04 2.36 15.86
CA THR A 88 -2.44 3.66 16.23
C THR A 88 -0.94 3.72 15.97
N GLU A 89 -0.36 2.63 15.45
CA GLU A 89 1.08 2.53 15.23
C GLU A 89 1.39 2.02 13.83
N LEU A 90 2.46 2.54 13.23
CA LEU A 90 3.04 2.07 11.98
C LEU A 90 4.41 1.48 12.28
N HIS A 91 4.57 0.20 12.09
CA HIS A 91 5.86 -0.47 12.27
C HIS A 91 6.57 -0.58 10.95
N VAL A 92 7.78 -0.03 10.83
CA VAL A 92 8.57 0.01 9.60
C VAL A 92 10.01 -0.43 9.85
N LEU A 93 10.67 -0.93 8.83
CA LEU A 93 12.12 -1.15 8.88
C LEU A 93 12.87 0.16 8.71
N ASN A 94 14.09 0.25 9.23
CA ASN A 94 14.95 1.40 9.04
C ASN A 94 15.56 1.46 7.62
N ASP A 95 16.14 2.60 7.27
CA ASP A 95 16.69 2.90 5.95
C ASP A 95 17.71 1.85 5.42
N PRO A 96 18.71 1.38 6.20
CA PRO A 96 19.63 0.35 5.74
C PRO A 96 18.95 -0.99 5.39
N HIS A 97 17.82 -1.33 6.02
CA HIS A 97 17.06 -2.51 5.68
C HIS A 97 16.17 -2.30 4.45
N MET A 98 15.71 -1.08 4.20
CA MET A 98 14.99 -0.71 2.97
C MET A 98 15.93 -0.80 1.77
N GLU A 99 17.12 -0.22 1.86
CA GLU A 99 18.15 -0.24 0.83
C GLU A 99 18.52 -1.68 0.42
N ARG A 100 18.80 -2.55 1.40
CA ARG A 100 19.11 -3.98 1.13
C ARG A 100 17.98 -4.75 0.44
N ARG A 101 16.74 -4.30 0.57
CA ARG A 101 15.56 -4.89 -0.08
C ARG A 101 15.32 -4.36 -1.48
N ALA A 102 15.85 -3.19 -1.79
CA ALA A 102 15.60 -2.50 -3.04
C ALA A 102 16.09 -3.28 -4.27
N ALA A 103 15.46 -3.03 -5.41
CA ALA A 103 15.85 -3.55 -6.70
C ALA A 103 15.92 -2.41 -7.72
N GLY A 104 16.68 -1.37 -7.39
CA GLY A 104 16.81 -0.11 -8.11
C GLY A 104 16.12 1.05 -7.41
N ASP A 105 16.28 2.25 -7.97
CA ASP A 105 15.91 3.52 -7.33
C ASP A 105 14.41 3.64 -7.03
N ASP A 106 13.55 3.38 -8.00
CA ASP A 106 12.09 3.39 -7.78
C ASP A 106 11.67 2.42 -6.66
N SER A 107 12.30 1.23 -6.64
CA SER A 107 12.04 0.23 -5.60
C SER A 107 12.51 0.72 -4.22
N TYR A 108 13.61 1.45 -4.16
CA TYR A 108 14.11 2.03 -2.93
C TYR A 108 13.19 3.15 -2.44
N GLU A 109 12.77 4.06 -3.32
CA GLU A 109 11.81 5.10 -2.97
C GLU A 109 10.46 4.51 -2.51
N ALA A 110 9.93 3.48 -3.16
CA ALA A 110 8.73 2.78 -2.71
C ALA A 110 8.89 2.17 -1.31
N LEU A 111 10.07 1.63 -1.00
CA LEU A 111 10.38 1.07 0.31
C LEU A 111 10.49 2.17 1.37
N ARG A 112 11.20 3.27 1.09
CA ARG A 112 11.29 4.42 1.99
C ARG A 112 9.92 5.04 2.26
N GLY A 113 9.01 4.99 1.28
CA GLY A 113 7.62 5.39 1.40
C GLY A 113 6.70 4.37 2.11
N THR A 114 7.27 3.37 2.80
CA THR A 114 6.46 2.36 3.51
C THR A 114 5.56 2.99 4.58
N ALA A 115 6.05 3.97 5.35
CA ALA A 115 5.26 4.63 6.38
C ALA A 115 4.06 5.36 5.78
N GLU A 116 4.25 6.11 4.70
CA GLU A 116 3.19 6.84 3.98
C GLU A 116 2.15 5.88 3.42
N ARG A 117 2.57 4.75 2.83
CA ARG A 117 1.65 3.73 2.31
C ARG A 117 0.82 3.11 3.43
N LEU A 118 1.43 2.78 4.57
CA LEU A 118 0.72 2.24 5.73
C LEU A 118 -0.21 3.27 6.36
N TYR A 119 0.19 4.54 6.38
CA TYR A 119 -0.68 5.62 6.85
C TYR A 119 -1.89 5.82 5.95
N ALA A 120 -1.71 5.82 4.63
CA ALA A 120 -2.84 5.84 3.70
C ALA A 120 -3.81 4.67 3.92
N GLN A 121 -3.28 3.46 4.25
CA GLN A 121 -4.11 2.31 4.65
C GLN A 121 -4.89 2.59 5.94
N MET A 122 -4.29 3.24 6.94
CA MET A 122 -4.98 3.62 8.18
C MET A 122 -6.10 4.64 7.91
N VAL A 123 -5.85 5.65 7.09
CA VAL A 123 -6.86 6.64 6.69
C VAL A 123 -8.04 5.97 6.00
N VAL A 124 -7.78 5.09 5.03
CA VAL A 124 -8.84 4.32 4.36
C VAL A 124 -9.63 3.50 5.38
N ALA A 125 -8.97 2.84 6.34
CA ALA A 125 -9.64 2.04 7.36
C ALA A 125 -10.42 2.89 8.39
N ALA A 126 -10.00 4.11 8.69
CA ALA A 126 -10.73 5.04 9.54
C ALA A 126 -12.08 5.43 8.91
N ASN A 127 -12.12 5.52 7.59
CA ASN A 127 -13.34 5.83 6.82
C ASN A 127 -14.11 4.57 6.37
N ASN A 128 -13.53 3.37 6.52
CA ASN A 128 -14.17 2.09 6.23
C ASN A 128 -13.76 1.04 7.26
N THR A 129 -14.51 0.94 8.36
CA THR A 129 -14.23 0.04 9.49
C THR A 129 -14.26 -1.46 9.14
N ALA A 130 -14.70 -1.83 7.93
CA ALA A 130 -14.61 -3.19 7.43
C ALA A 130 -13.18 -3.58 7.00
N LEU A 131 -12.30 -2.61 6.77
CA LEU A 131 -10.91 -2.81 6.34
C LEU A 131 -9.93 -2.82 7.53
N PRO A 132 -8.73 -3.43 7.40
CA PRO A 132 -7.69 -3.34 8.43
C PRO A 132 -7.13 -1.90 8.50
N PRO A 133 -6.48 -1.48 9.64
CA PRO A 133 -5.51 -2.28 10.38
C PRO A 133 -5.95 -2.85 11.73
N SER A 134 -7.18 -2.80 12.14
CA SER A 134 -7.57 -3.51 13.35
C SER A 134 -7.57 -5.03 13.12
N TRP A 135 -6.50 -5.70 13.52
CA TRP A 135 -6.23 -7.09 13.14
C TRP A 135 -6.89 -8.12 14.06
N THR A 136 -7.76 -8.91 13.46
CA THR A 136 -8.31 -10.16 14.01
C THR A 136 -8.22 -11.25 12.95
N PRO A 137 -8.32 -12.54 13.27
CA PRO A 137 -8.34 -13.60 12.25
C PRO A 137 -9.39 -13.37 11.15
N ARG A 138 -10.60 -12.89 11.51
CA ARG A 138 -11.66 -12.57 10.56
C ARG A 138 -11.30 -11.39 9.65
N ARG A 139 -10.71 -10.33 10.21
CA ARG A 139 -10.27 -9.17 9.42
C ARG A 139 -9.06 -9.51 8.56
N PHE A 140 -8.16 -10.36 9.02
CA PHE A 140 -7.08 -10.86 8.20
C PHE A 140 -7.58 -11.71 7.02
N ALA A 141 -8.55 -12.60 7.23
CA ALA A 141 -9.19 -13.33 6.14
C ALA A 141 -9.88 -12.40 5.14
N ARG A 142 -10.53 -11.34 5.62
CA ARG A 142 -11.10 -10.29 4.76
C ARG A 142 -10.02 -9.53 4.00
N TYR A 143 -8.92 -9.15 4.64
CA TYR A 143 -7.76 -8.58 3.98
C TYR A 143 -7.26 -9.46 2.84
N LEU A 144 -7.12 -10.76 3.03
CA LEU A 144 -6.67 -11.66 1.96
C LEU A 144 -7.61 -11.67 0.75
N ARG A 145 -8.92 -11.51 0.97
CA ARG A 145 -9.92 -11.42 -0.11
C ARG A 145 -9.89 -10.08 -0.83
N TRP A 146 -9.63 -8.98 -0.09
CA TRP A 146 -9.66 -7.61 -0.57
C TRP A 146 -8.27 -7.00 -0.69
N ALA A 147 -7.22 -7.84 -0.75
CA ALA A 147 -5.84 -7.37 -0.72
C ALA A 147 -5.52 -6.39 -1.85
N TRP A 148 -6.08 -6.59 -3.05
CA TRP A 148 -5.93 -5.67 -4.17
C TRP A 148 -6.47 -4.26 -3.87
N LEU A 149 -7.59 -4.17 -3.16
CA LEU A 149 -8.20 -2.91 -2.76
C LEU A 149 -7.37 -2.23 -1.65
N VAL A 150 -6.97 -3.00 -0.64
CA VAL A 150 -6.22 -2.47 0.52
C VAL A 150 -4.83 -2.00 0.10
N GLU A 151 -4.08 -2.86 -0.57
CA GLU A 151 -2.72 -2.53 -1.03
C GLU A 151 -2.74 -1.50 -2.16
N GLY A 152 -3.70 -1.63 -3.09
CA GLY A 152 -3.86 -0.70 -4.20
C GLY A 152 -4.27 0.69 -3.76
N GLY A 153 -5.25 0.79 -2.87
CA GLY A 153 -5.65 2.06 -2.27
C GLY A 153 -4.51 2.71 -1.49
N ALA A 154 -3.77 1.91 -0.70
CA ALA A 154 -2.60 2.41 0.03
C ALA A 154 -1.53 3.00 -0.91
N GLN A 155 -1.23 2.32 -2.04
CA GLN A 155 -0.30 2.82 -3.06
C GLN A 155 -0.82 4.09 -3.75
N TYR A 156 -2.09 4.09 -4.13
CA TYR A 156 -2.72 5.20 -4.85
C TYR A 156 -2.75 6.47 -3.99
N PHE A 157 -3.30 6.39 -2.78
CA PHE A 157 -3.44 7.55 -1.91
C PHE A 157 -2.09 8.06 -1.37
N SER A 158 -1.05 7.21 -1.31
CA SER A 158 0.33 7.63 -1.02
C SER A 158 1.12 8.07 -2.27
N ARG A 159 0.51 8.06 -3.47
CA ARG A 159 1.14 8.41 -4.75
C ARG A 159 2.34 7.54 -5.13
N GLN A 160 2.29 6.28 -4.80
CA GLN A 160 3.42 5.36 -5.04
C GLN A 160 3.21 4.40 -6.21
N VAL A 161 2.06 4.42 -6.90
CA VAL A 161 1.75 3.43 -7.97
C VAL A 161 2.86 3.38 -9.03
N GLY A 162 3.35 4.54 -9.47
CA GLY A 162 4.43 4.64 -10.46
C GLY A 162 5.74 3.97 -10.03
N LEU A 163 6.06 3.98 -8.73
CA LEU A 163 7.27 3.38 -8.17
C LEU A 163 7.28 1.84 -8.25
N TYR A 164 6.12 1.23 -8.43
CA TYR A 164 5.98 -0.23 -8.60
C TYR A 164 6.07 -0.68 -10.05
N ARG A 165 6.24 0.24 -11.03
CA ARG A 165 6.26 -0.08 -12.46
C ARG A 165 7.27 -1.17 -12.82
N ALA A 166 8.51 -1.06 -12.34
CA ALA A 166 9.55 -2.07 -12.61
C ALA A 166 9.17 -3.45 -12.06
N ALA A 167 8.57 -3.50 -10.86
CA ALA A 167 8.08 -4.73 -10.27
C ALA A 167 6.89 -5.32 -11.04
N THR A 168 5.97 -4.45 -11.49
CA THR A 168 4.85 -4.81 -12.36
C THR A 168 5.32 -5.44 -13.66
N ILE A 169 6.23 -4.80 -14.38
CA ILE A 169 6.80 -5.32 -15.64
C ILE A 169 7.46 -6.68 -15.41
N ARG A 170 8.25 -6.82 -14.34
CA ARG A 170 8.87 -8.11 -13.99
C ARG A 170 7.80 -9.18 -13.76
N ARG A 171 6.75 -8.87 -12.96
CA ARG A 171 5.67 -9.81 -12.67
C ARG A 171 4.91 -10.25 -13.93
N LEU A 172 4.68 -9.34 -14.87
CA LEU A 172 3.98 -9.63 -16.12
C LEU A 172 4.81 -10.49 -17.11
N ARG A 173 6.14 -10.53 -16.94
CA ARG A 173 7.04 -11.42 -17.70
C ARG A 173 7.12 -12.84 -17.12
N GLU A 174 6.58 -13.08 -15.93
CA GLU A 174 6.49 -14.43 -15.37
C GLU A 174 5.47 -15.26 -16.17
N SER A 175 5.64 -16.59 -16.15
CA SER A 175 4.82 -17.50 -16.97
C SER A 175 3.34 -17.55 -16.60
N SER A 176 2.97 -17.17 -15.38
CA SER A 176 1.58 -17.19 -14.92
C SER A 176 0.90 -15.83 -15.09
N ARG A 177 -0.21 -15.81 -15.84
CA ARG A 177 -1.04 -14.61 -16.01
C ARG A 177 -1.65 -14.19 -14.67
N PRO A 178 -1.56 -12.90 -14.26
CA PRO A 178 -2.24 -12.41 -13.06
C PRO A 178 -3.76 -12.55 -13.19
N SER A 179 -4.44 -12.86 -12.09
CA SER A 179 -5.91 -12.79 -12.01
C SER A 179 -6.40 -11.34 -12.03
N PHE A 180 -7.66 -11.15 -12.40
CA PHE A 180 -8.37 -9.90 -12.22
C PHE A 180 -9.59 -10.11 -11.29
N PRO A 181 -9.79 -9.28 -10.27
CA PRO A 181 -8.78 -8.37 -9.71
C PRO A 181 -7.53 -9.14 -9.21
N PRO A 182 -6.39 -8.46 -8.99
CA PRO A 182 -5.17 -9.11 -8.53
C PRO A 182 -5.42 -9.91 -7.26
N SER A 183 -5.06 -11.19 -7.27
CA SER A 183 -5.13 -12.02 -6.06
C SER A 183 -4.17 -11.49 -4.99
N ARG A 184 -4.32 -11.97 -3.74
CA ARG A 184 -3.40 -11.67 -2.64
C ARG A 184 -1.92 -11.81 -3.02
N ARG A 185 -1.60 -12.73 -3.95
CA ARG A 185 -0.24 -12.96 -4.45
C ARG A 185 0.32 -11.72 -5.14
N ASP A 186 -0.49 -11.07 -5.95
CA ASP A 186 -0.09 -9.98 -6.84
C ASP A 186 -0.55 -8.59 -6.35
N ALA A 187 -1.40 -8.53 -5.32
CA ALA A 187 -2.01 -7.33 -4.79
C ALA A 187 -0.99 -6.21 -4.46
N VAL A 188 0.11 -6.57 -3.79
CA VAL A 188 1.19 -5.63 -3.41
C VAL A 188 1.91 -5.01 -4.61
N ILE A 189 1.79 -5.62 -5.80
CA ILE A 189 2.46 -5.10 -7.01
C ILE A 189 1.44 -4.49 -7.96
N LEU A 190 0.28 -5.13 -8.11
CA LEU A 190 -0.68 -4.79 -9.16
C LEU A 190 -1.93 -4.06 -8.62
N GLY A 191 -2.14 -4.01 -7.30
CA GLY A 191 -3.35 -3.40 -6.74
C GLY A 191 -3.53 -1.94 -7.16
N GLY A 192 -2.47 -1.14 -7.10
CA GLY A 192 -2.48 0.27 -7.48
C GLY A 192 -2.86 0.54 -8.94
N THR A 193 -2.57 -0.41 -9.84
CA THR A 193 -2.90 -0.25 -11.27
C THR A 193 -4.40 -0.22 -11.56
N ILE A 194 -5.23 -0.79 -10.66
CA ILE A 194 -6.69 -0.67 -10.76
C ILE A 194 -7.14 0.76 -10.44
N PHE A 195 -6.52 1.37 -9.42
CA PHE A 195 -6.82 2.74 -9.02
C PHE A 195 -6.39 3.75 -10.09
N ASP A 196 -5.19 3.58 -10.67
CA ASP A 196 -4.74 4.42 -11.80
C ASP A 196 -5.70 4.32 -12.99
N LEU A 197 -6.15 3.12 -13.35
CA LEU A 197 -7.13 2.93 -14.40
C LEU A 197 -8.45 3.62 -14.06
N LEU A 198 -8.96 3.43 -12.82
CA LEU A 198 -10.20 4.02 -12.36
C LEU A 198 -10.13 5.55 -12.37
N GLU A 199 -9.03 6.14 -11.89
CA GLU A 199 -8.83 7.59 -11.94
C GLU A 199 -8.84 8.12 -13.37
N ASN A 200 -8.19 7.43 -14.31
CA ASN A 200 -8.14 7.83 -15.71
C ASN A 200 -9.52 7.77 -16.39
N GLU A 201 -10.37 6.82 -16.01
CA GLU A 201 -11.68 6.64 -16.64
C GLU A 201 -12.80 7.42 -15.93
N ARG A 202 -12.74 7.59 -14.61
CA ARG A 202 -13.85 8.08 -13.78
C ARG A 202 -13.48 9.20 -12.81
N GLY A 203 -12.21 9.61 -12.81
CA GLY A 203 -11.69 10.64 -11.91
C GLY A 203 -11.35 10.17 -10.50
N PRO A 204 -10.69 11.03 -9.70
CA PRO A 204 -10.18 10.68 -8.40
C PRO A 204 -11.27 10.36 -7.36
N GLU A 205 -12.45 10.97 -7.45
CA GLU A 205 -13.58 10.73 -6.54
C GLU A 205 -14.12 9.29 -6.66
N ALA A 206 -13.95 8.64 -7.81
CA ALA A 206 -14.31 7.25 -7.99
C ALA A 206 -13.40 6.33 -7.15
N CYS A 207 -12.12 6.67 -7.02
CA CYS A 207 -11.17 5.94 -6.17
C CYS A 207 -11.53 6.07 -4.67
N GLU A 208 -12.00 7.23 -4.23
CA GLU A 208 -12.46 7.46 -2.86
C GLU A 208 -13.74 6.65 -2.58
N ARG A 209 -14.73 6.69 -3.49
CA ARG A 209 -15.95 5.87 -3.38
C ARG A 209 -15.64 4.37 -3.34
N LEU A 210 -14.67 3.91 -4.15
CA LEU A 210 -14.27 2.50 -4.20
C LEU A 210 -13.81 1.97 -2.83
N VAL A 211 -13.09 2.77 -2.05
CA VAL A 211 -12.59 2.37 -0.72
C VAL A 211 -13.55 2.68 0.42
N ALA A 212 -14.52 3.58 0.23
CA ALA A 212 -15.40 4.06 1.30
C ALA A 212 -16.30 2.95 1.88
N LYS A 213 -16.70 1.96 1.07
CA LYS A 213 -17.61 0.89 1.51
C LYS A 213 -17.37 -0.38 0.72
N LEU A 214 -17.30 -1.53 1.42
CA LEU A 214 -17.28 -2.83 0.76
C LEU A 214 -18.71 -3.29 0.46
N LEU A 215 -18.95 -3.69 -0.78
CA LEU A 215 -20.22 -4.28 -1.18
C LEU A 215 -20.24 -5.76 -0.74
N PRO A 216 -21.38 -6.24 -0.17
CA PRO A 216 -21.49 -7.62 0.33
C PRO A 216 -21.41 -8.68 -0.78
N GLN A 217 -21.78 -8.31 -1.99
CA GLN A 217 -21.72 -9.18 -3.18
C GLN A 217 -20.29 -9.57 -3.56
N GLY A 218 -19.31 -8.72 -3.29
CA GLY A 218 -17.91 -9.05 -3.46
C GLY A 218 -17.15 -8.17 -4.44
N PRO A 219 -15.87 -8.54 -4.74
CA PRO A 219 -14.96 -7.72 -5.54
C PRO A 219 -15.44 -7.42 -6.96
N GLU A 220 -16.12 -8.36 -7.61
CA GLU A 220 -16.61 -8.18 -8.99
C GLU A 220 -17.66 -7.07 -9.05
N VAL A 221 -18.71 -7.16 -8.23
CA VAL A 221 -19.77 -6.14 -8.17
C VAL A 221 -19.21 -4.81 -7.67
N GLN A 222 -18.22 -4.82 -6.77
CA GLN A 222 -17.53 -3.61 -6.32
C GLN A 222 -16.85 -2.87 -7.49
N LEU A 223 -16.23 -3.60 -8.40
CA LEU A 223 -15.58 -3.03 -9.58
C LEU A 223 -16.63 -2.56 -10.62
N GLU A 224 -17.68 -3.35 -10.85
CA GLU A 224 -18.77 -2.94 -11.75
C GLU A 224 -19.42 -1.63 -11.30
N ASP A 225 -19.67 -1.47 -10.00
CA ASP A 225 -20.22 -0.25 -9.42
C ASP A 225 -19.25 0.93 -9.56
N ALA A 226 -17.96 0.72 -9.27
CA ALA A 226 -16.96 1.80 -9.34
C ALA A 226 -16.69 2.28 -10.76
N PHE A 227 -16.63 1.37 -11.73
CA PHE A 227 -16.35 1.66 -13.14
C PHE A 227 -17.63 1.97 -13.95
N ASP A 228 -18.83 1.70 -13.41
CA ASP A 228 -20.09 1.74 -14.14
C ASP A 228 -19.99 0.97 -15.48
N ALA A 229 -19.46 -0.26 -15.41
CA ALA A 229 -19.17 -1.11 -16.55
C ALA A 229 -19.25 -2.59 -16.16
N ARG A 230 -19.39 -3.48 -17.15
CA ARG A 230 -19.39 -4.91 -16.88
C ARG A 230 -17.99 -5.40 -16.48
N PHE A 231 -17.91 -6.31 -15.54
CA PHE A 231 -16.66 -6.85 -15.02
C PHE A 231 -15.67 -7.30 -16.11
N ARG A 232 -16.18 -7.93 -17.18
CA ARG A 232 -15.35 -8.37 -18.29
C ARG A 232 -14.71 -7.21 -19.06
N ASP A 233 -15.48 -6.13 -19.29
CA ASP A 233 -14.99 -4.97 -20.01
C ASP A 233 -13.90 -4.25 -19.21
N ILE A 234 -14.06 -4.19 -17.87
CA ILE A 234 -13.04 -3.65 -16.93
C ILE A 234 -11.79 -4.52 -16.96
N GLU A 235 -11.93 -5.86 -16.94
CA GLU A 235 -10.79 -6.76 -17.04
C GLU A 235 -10.01 -6.54 -18.35
N ASP A 236 -10.71 -6.40 -19.47
CA ASP A 236 -10.08 -6.18 -20.77
C ASP A 236 -9.35 -4.82 -20.79
N ALA A 237 -9.98 -3.74 -20.32
CA ALA A 237 -9.36 -2.42 -20.18
C ALA A 237 -8.11 -2.45 -19.28
N TRP A 238 -8.19 -3.13 -18.12
CA TRP A 238 -7.04 -3.28 -17.24
C TRP A 238 -5.89 -4.05 -17.88
N ARG A 239 -6.18 -5.07 -18.67
CA ARG A 239 -5.15 -5.83 -19.38
C ARG A 239 -4.50 -5.01 -20.48
N ASP A 240 -5.24 -4.14 -21.14
CA ASP A 240 -4.72 -3.20 -22.14
C ASP A 240 -3.81 -2.17 -21.48
N TYR A 241 -4.27 -1.57 -20.37
CA TYR A 241 -3.47 -0.67 -19.56
C TYR A 241 -2.12 -1.31 -19.13
N LEU A 242 -2.13 -2.56 -18.65
CA LEU A 242 -0.90 -3.26 -18.29
C LEU A 242 0.02 -3.52 -19.49
N ARG A 243 -0.55 -3.82 -20.68
CA ARG A 243 0.23 -4.01 -21.92
C ARG A 243 0.93 -2.71 -22.35
N GLU A 244 0.25 -1.58 -22.23
CA GLU A 244 0.83 -0.26 -22.53
C GLU A 244 1.96 0.08 -21.54
N MET A 245 1.75 -0.19 -20.26
CA MET A 245 2.77 0.00 -19.23
C MET A 245 4.06 -0.80 -19.54
N VAL A 246 3.93 -2.03 -20.04
CA VAL A 246 5.09 -2.88 -20.40
C VAL A 246 5.81 -2.37 -21.65
N ARG A 247 5.06 -1.84 -22.63
CA ARG A 247 5.68 -1.31 -23.88
C ARG A 247 6.55 -0.08 -23.61
N GLY A 248 6.31 0.64 -22.52
CA GLY A 248 7.03 1.88 -22.19
C GLY A 248 6.57 3.05 -23.04
N PRO A 249 6.98 4.28 -22.76
CA PRO A 249 6.85 5.36 -23.72
C PRO A 249 7.66 4.96 -24.96
N VAL A 250 7.01 5.00 -26.13
CA VAL A 250 7.72 4.97 -27.41
C VAL A 250 8.67 6.15 -27.34
N ALA A 251 9.99 5.90 -27.33
CA ALA A 251 10.97 6.97 -27.47
C ALA A 251 10.70 7.64 -28.82
N VAL A 252 10.14 8.85 -28.76
CA VAL A 252 9.99 9.77 -29.90
C VAL A 252 11.28 10.57 -30.00
#